data_221ad1bde6e0c86c8df4d9eb60e348a7
#
_entry.id   221ad1bde6e0c86c8df4d9eb60e348a7
#
_cell.length_a   1.000
_cell.length_b   1.000
_cell.length_c   1.000
_cell.angle_alpha   90.00
_cell.angle_beta   90.00
_cell.angle_gamma   90.00
#
_symmetry.space_group_name_H-M   'P 1'
#
loop_
_entity.id
_entity.type
_entity.pdbx_description
1 polymer ?
#
loop_
_entity_poly.entity_id
_entity_poly.type
_entity_poly.pdbx_seq_one_letter_code
_entity_poly.pdbx_strand_id
1 'polypeptide(L)'
;MIRKPVLPVDGTGVLRTGLQMLTLVSLIVFGLNSWAIAEEKIIKSHGFSEFGDLKYPEGFAHFDYVNPDAPKGGELSYAAQGTFDSLNPFTRQGRAGARSADQYESLLFPSYDEPASYYGLVAESLEYPENQDWVIFNMRPEAKFSDGTPMTADDVVFSHNLLLDQGLQSYAEAVRKRIPKAEALGPHRVKFYFAPDISRRSLISQVGGTPIFSKAWFEADPENRTLNKPRMVPGIGSAPYVYDEHDVNRRIIYKRNPDYWGDHVNVNVGRNNYDTIRIEYFSDSIAAMEAFKAGEFTLRQENNSKSWATSYDFPALVAGDVVKQELKDGSVPAATGF
;
A
#
# COMPACT_ATOMS: atom_id res chain seq x y z
N MET A 1 -58.15 90.71 16.30
CA MET A 1 -57.23 89.97 15.43
C MET A 1 -55.92 89.78 16.14
N ILE A 2 -55.65 88.54 16.63
CA ILE A 2 -54.43 88.20 17.34
C ILE A 2 -53.73 87.12 16.51
N ARG A 3 -52.57 87.38 16.01
CA ARG A 3 -51.69 86.41 15.36
C ARG A 3 -50.95 85.63 16.42
N LYS A 4 -51.00 84.31 16.31
CA LYS A 4 -50.16 83.38 17.11
C LYS A 4 -48.75 83.33 16.51
N PRO A 5 -47.72 83.26 17.36
CA PRO A 5 -46.32 83.12 16.92
C PRO A 5 -46.06 81.67 16.43
N VAL A 6 -45.30 81.58 15.32
CA VAL A 6 -44.73 80.33 14.80
C VAL A 6 -43.42 80.04 15.53
N LEU A 7 -43.32 78.89 16.17
CA LEU A 7 -42.06 78.41 16.76
C LEU A 7 -41.20 77.75 15.66
N PRO A 8 -39.89 77.98 15.66
CA PRO A 8 -38.98 77.33 14.69
C PRO A 8 -38.83 75.82 15.04
N VAL A 9 -38.95 74.98 14.04
CA VAL A 9 -38.66 73.55 14.13
C VAL A 9 -37.15 73.39 14.03
N ASP A 10 -36.54 72.91 15.09
CA ASP A 10 -35.10 72.65 15.20
C ASP A 10 -34.79 71.32 14.47
N GLY A 11 -34.21 71.42 13.24
CA GLY A 11 -33.92 70.31 12.34
C GLY A 11 -32.75 69.43 12.73
N THR A 12 -32.13 69.62 13.90
CA THR A 12 -30.91 68.90 14.31
C THR A 12 -31.14 67.57 15.00
N GLY A 13 -32.35 67.29 15.48
CA GLY A 13 -32.68 66.02 16.21
C GLY A 13 -32.84 64.79 15.32
N VAL A 14 -33.29 64.97 14.07
CA VAL A 14 -33.56 63.84 13.17
C VAL A 14 -32.28 63.29 12.53
N LEU A 15 -31.26 64.14 12.29
CA LEU A 15 -29.99 63.70 11.76
C LEU A 15 -29.12 62.93 12.76
N ARG A 16 -29.22 63.21 14.04
CA ARG A 16 -28.45 62.49 15.07
C ARG A 16 -28.96 61.05 15.32
N THR A 17 -30.27 60.83 15.32
CA THR A 17 -30.88 59.50 15.46
C THR A 17 -30.69 58.62 14.25
N GLY A 18 -30.68 59.16 13.02
CA GLY A 18 -30.41 58.44 11.79
C GLY A 18 -28.95 57.96 11.69
N LEU A 19 -28.00 58.79 12.11
CA LEU A 19 -26.58 58.46 12.07
C LEU A 19 -26.17 57.42 13.10
N GLN A 20 -26.82 57.42 14.31
CA GLN A 20 -26.61 56.40 15.31
C GLN A 20 -27.21 55.04 14.95
N MET A 21 -28.35 54.98 14.25
CA MET A 21 -28.90 53.72 13.74
C MET A 21 -28.08 53.17 12.58
N LEU A 22 -27.55 54.00 11.67
CA LEU A 22 -26.68 53.50 10.59
C LEU A 22 -25.36 52.92 11.13
N THR A 23 -24.76 53.55 12.16
CA THR A 23 -23.51 53.01 12.77
C THR A 23 -23.78 51.73 13.55
N LEU A 24 -24.91 51.52 14.20
CA LEU A 24 -25.26 50.31 14.90
C LEU A 24 -25.55 49.14 13.95
N VAL A 25 -26.22 49.40 12.82
CA VAL A 25 -26.49 48.40 11.77
C VAL A 25 -25.21 48.01 11.03
N SER A 26 -24.30 48.96 10.77
CA SER A 26 -23.00 48.63 10.18
C SER A 26 -22.10 47.80 11.10
N LEU A 27 -22.12 48.03 12.42
CA LEU A 27 -21.40 47.21 13.39
C LEU A 27 -21.96 45.81 13.54
N ILE A 28 -23.28 45.62 13.41
CA ILE A 28 -23.92 44.29 13.45
C ILE A 28 -23.65 43.50 12.18
N VAL A 29 -23.61 44.14 11.01
CA VAL A 29 -23.30 43.48 9.73
C VAL A 29 -21.82 43.09 9.62
N PHE A 30 -20.88 43.87 10.20
CA PHE A 30 -19.46 43.49 10.27
C PHE A 30 -19.14 42.46 11.34
N GLY A 31 -19.96 42.35 12.39
CA GLY A 31 -19.80 41.37 13.48
C GLY A 31 -20.27 39.96 13.13
N LEU A 32 -21.02 39.74 12.06
CA LEU A 32 -21.59 38.45 11.68
C LEU A 32 -20.77 37.68 10.62
N ASN A 33 -19.71 38.24 10.09
CA ASN A 33 -18.87 37.59 9.10
C ASN A 33 -17.56 37.00 9.62
N SER A 34 -17.36 36.95 10.93
CA SER A 34 -16.33 36.08 11.53
C SER A 34 -16.88 34.65 11.64
N TRP A 35 -17.20 34.05 10.50
CA TRP A 35 -17.19 32.60 10.44
C TRP A 35 -15.73 32.22 10.66
N ALA A 36 -15.41 31.82 11.87
CA ALA A 36 -14.18 31.13 12.14
C ALA A 36 -14.18 29.91 11.21
N ILE A 37 -13.43 30.00 10.10
CA ILE A 37 -13.02 28.81 9.36
C ILE A 37 -12.24 28.03 10.39
N ALA A 38 -12.86 27.03 10.99
CA ALA A 38 -12.16 26.09 11.86
C ALA A 38 -11.01 25.55 11.00
N GLU A 39 -9.80 25.84 11.41
CA GLU A 39 -8.61 25.33 10.74
C GLU A 39 -8.73 23.80 10.72
N GLU A 40 -8.76 23.21 9.53
CA GLU A 40 -8.92 21.78 9.36
C GLU A 40 -7.73 21.11 10.02
N LYS A 41 -7.97 20.33 11.08
CA LYS A 41 -6.90 19.65 11.81
C LYS A 41 -6.32 18.56 10.96
N ILE A 42 -5.06 18.74 10.55
CA ILE A 42 -4.30 17.80 9.77
C ILE A 42 -3.51 16.87 10.68
N ILE A 43 -3.71 15.58 10.51
CA ILE A 43 -2.94 14.52 11.16
C ILE A 43 -1.75 14.19 10.26
N LYS A 44 -0.55 14.19 10.83
CA LYS A 44 0.69 13.73 10.20
C LYS A 44 1.15 12.47 10.92
N SER A 45 1.50 11.43 10.15
CA SER A 45 1.88 10.15 10.72
C SER A 45 2.86 9.40 9.80
N HIS A 46 3.64 8.51 10.40
CA HIS A 46 4.53 7.56 9.72
C HIS A 46 3.83 6.26 9.31
N GLY A 47 2.55 6.12 9.65
CA GLY A 47 1.72 4.96 9.34
C GLY A 47 0.24 5.27 9.54
N PHE A 48 -0.61 4.28 9.26
CA PHE A 48 -2.06 4.38 9.39
C PHE A 48 -2.65 3.10 10.00
N SER A 49 -3.53 3.25 10.99
CA SER A 49 -4.31 2.14 11.53
C SER A 49 -5.81 2.42 11.33
N GLU A 50 -6.57 1.40 10.90
CA GLU A 50 -8.03 1.51 10.77
C GLU A 50 -8.74 1.46 12.13
N PHE A 51 -8.06 1.02 13.19
CA PHE A 51 -8.65 0.76 14.50
C PHE A 51 -8.10 1.62 15.64
N GLY A 52 -7.21 2.56 15.37
CA GLY A 52 -6.69 3.45 16.38
C GLY A 52 -5.19 3.67 16.33
N ASP A 53 -4.52 3.53 17.47
CA ASP A 53 -3.11 3.85 17.60
C ASP A 53 -2.22 2.78 16.94
N LEU A 54 -1.08 3.23 16.41
CA LEU A 54 -0.03 2.37 15.89
C LEU A 54 0.79 1.77 17.04
N LYS A 55 1.11 0.48 16.97
CA LYS A 55 1.98 -0.21 17.93
C LYS A 55 3.41 0.32 17.89
N TYR A 56 3.93 0.52 16.69
CA TYR A 56 5.31 0.97 16.50
C TYR A 56 5.36 2.50 16.41
N PRO A 57 6.19 3.16 17.26
CA PRO A 57 6.33 4.62 17.24
C PRO A 57 7.09 5.09 16.00
N GLU A 58 7.00 6.37 15.70
CA GLU A 58 7.82 6.98 14.67
C GLU A 58 9.31 6.71 14.90
N GLY A 59 10.03 6.31 13.84
CA GLY A 59 11.43 5.97 13.93
C GLY A 59 11.74 4.62 14.58
N PHE A 60 10.78 3.70 14.71
CA PHE A 60 11.06 2.34 15.17
C PHE A 60 12.13 1.66 14.31
N ALA A 61 12.95 0.79 14.91
CA ALA A 61 14.11 0.20 14.24
C ALA A 61 13.71 -0.93 13.28
N HIS A 62 12.80 -1.81 13.69
CA HIS A 62 12.30 -2.97 12.96
C HIS A 62 11.01 -3.47 13.62
N PHE A 63 10.27 -4.32 12.95
CA PHE A 63 9.14 -5.02 13.56
C PHE A 63 9.60 -6.04 14.62
N ASP A 64 8.80 -6.26 15.66
CA ASP A 64 9.12 -7.19 16.76
C ASP A 64 9.19 -8.66 16.31
N TYR A 65 8.50 -8.99 15.22
CA TYR A 65 8.41 -10.37 14.71
C TYR A 65 9.55 -10.76 13.76
N VAL A 66 10.54 -9.89 13.53
CA VAL A 66 11.72 -10.18 12.72
C VAL A 66 12.97 -10.33 13.59
N ASN A 67 13.96 -11.03 13.07
CA ASN A 67 15.31 -11.02 13.61
C ASN A 67 16.17 -10.04 12.79
N PRO A 68 16.54 -8.86 13.33
CA PRO A 68 17.34 -7.88 12.61
C PRO A 68 18.74 -8.39 12.27
N ASP A 69 19.26 -9.35 13.05
CA ASP A 69 20.58 -9.96 12.87
C ASP A 69 20.53 -11.26 12.04
N ALA A 70 19.39 -11.54 11.38
CA ALA A 70 19.28 -12.72 10.53
C ALA A 70 20.32 -12.70 9.42
N PRO A 71 21.09 -13.80 9.21
CA PRO A 71 22.11 -13.85 8.18
C PRO A 71 21.49 -13.68 6.79
N LYS A 72 22.16 -12.91 5.95
CA LYS A 72 21.81 -12.78 4.53
C LYS A 72 22.53 -13.87 3.73
N GLY A 73 21.82 -14.56 2.83
CA GLY A 73 22.42 -15.55 1.94
C GLY A 73 21.58 -16.79 1.73
N GLY A 74 22.04 -17.69 0.88
CA GLY A 74 21.42 -18.99 0.62
C GLY A 74 20.16 -18.93 -0.24
N GLU A 75 19.47 -20.08 -0.30
CA GLU A 75 18.28 -20.27 -1.11
C GLU A 75 17.08 -20.67 -0.24
N LEU A 76 15.95 -20.03 -0.49
CA LEU A 76 14.64 -20.51 -0.10
C LEU A 76 13.98 -21.19 -1.29
N SER A 77 13.58 -22.43 -1.16
CA SER A 77 12.81 -23.11 -2.21
C SER A 77 11.55 -23.77 -1.68
N TYR A 78 10.47 -23.72 -2.47
CA TYR A 78 9.20 -24.33 -2.10
C TYR A 78 8.35 -24.68 -3.33
N ALA A 79 7.32 -25.51 -3.09
CA ALA A 79 6.44 -25.99 -4.14
C ALA A 79 5.29 -25.01 -4.43
N ALA A 80 4.96 -24.87 -5.71
CA ALA A 80 3.67 -24.36 -6.19
C ALA A 80 2.91 -25.48 -6.92
N GLN A 81 1.58 -25.46 -6.82
CA GLN A 81 0.75 -26.45 -7.51
C GLN A 81 0.26 -25.92 -8.86
N GLY A 82 0.25 -26.79 -9.87
CA GLY A 82 -0.25 -26.49 -11.20
C GLY A 82 0.83 -25.97 -12.13
N THR A 83 0.55 -24.90 -12.86
CA THR A 83 1.42 -24.34 -13.90
C THR A 83 1.23 -22.83 -14.01
N PHE A 84 2.03 -22.17 -14.83
CA PHE A 84 1.88 -20.76 -15.17
C PHE A 84 2.13 -20.54 -16.67
N ASP A 85 1.51 -19.52 -17.22
CA ASP A 85 1.65 -19.08 -18.61
C ASP A 85 1.71 -17.54 -18.71
N SER A 86 1.89 -16.87 -17.57
CA SER A 86 2.00 -15.42 -17.49
C SER A 86 2.87 -14.99 -16.31
N LEU A 87 3.61 -13.90 -16.47
CA LEU A 87 4.25 -13.15 -15.40
C LEU A 87 3.49 -11.87 -15.05
N ASN A 88 2.29 -11.67 -15.64
CA ASN A 88 1.38 -10.59 -15.25
C ASN A 88 0.33 -11.08 -14.27
N PRO A 89 0.39 -10.68 -12.98
CA PRO A 89 -0.55 -11.13 -11.96
C PRO A 89 -1.87 -10.34 -11.93
N PHE A 90 -2.02 -9.30 -12.75
CA PHE A 90 -3.14 -8.36 -12.68
C PHE A 90 -4.27 -8.65 -13.67
N THR A 91 -4.15 -9.70 -14.48
CA THR A 91 -5.19 -10.18 -15.39
C THR A 91 -5.82 -11.48 -14.89
N ARG A 92 -7.08 -11.72 -15.26
CA ARG A 92 -7.73 -13.04 -15.08
C ARG A 92 -7.48 -13.99 -16.23
N GLN A 93 -6.82 -13.53 -17.30
CA GLN A 93 -6.45 -14.36 -18.42
C GLN A 93 -5.12 -15.04 -18.12
N GLY A 94 -5.07 -16.34 -18.35
CA GLY A 94 -3.89 -17.15 -18.05
C GLY A 94 -3.73 -17.44 -16.54
N ARG A 95 -2.58 -17.99 -16.20
CA ARG A 95 -2.16 -18.30 -14.81
C ARG A 95 -0.86 -17.58 -14.50
N ALA A 96 -0.92 -16.66 -13.55
CA ALA A 96 0.24 -15.91 -13.15
C ALA A 96 1.26 -16.79 -12.43
N GLY A 97 2.52 -16.60 -12.75
CA GLY A 97 3.63 -17.21 -12.03
C GLY A 97 3.62 -16.81 -10.54
N ALA A 98 3.92 -17.77 -9.69
CA ALA A 98 3.97 -17.53 -8.25
C ALA A 98 4.92 -16.36 -7.93
N ARG A 99 4.54 -15.50 -7.00
CA ARG A 99 5.26 -14.29 -6.58
C ARG A 99 5.43 -13.20 -7.66
N SER A 100 4.83 -13.32 -8.83
CA SER A 100 4.95 -12.28 -9.85
C SER A 100 4.34 -10.93 -9.43
N ALA A 101 3.43 -10.92 -8.45
CA ALA A 101 2.91 -9.70 -7.84
C ALA A 101 3.88 -9.05 -6.84
N ASP A 102 4.73 -9.85 -6.20
CA ASP A 102 5.61 -9.40 -5.11
C ASP A 102 6.76 -8.50 -5.59
N GLN A 103 6.89 -8.32 -6.90
CA GLN A 103 7.86 -7.40 -7.50
C GLN A 103 7.46 -5.92 -7.36
N TYR A 104 6.20 -5.63 -7.04
CA TYR A 104 5.64 -4.28 -7.01
C TYR A 104 5.39 -3.86 -5.57
N GLU A 105 6.10 -2.85 -5.12
CA GLU A 105 5.86 -2.25 -3.81
C GLU A 105 4.73 -1.23 -3.86
N SER A 106 4.33 -0.79 -2.69
CA SER A 106 3.26 0.18 -2.47
C SER A 106 3.73 1.30 -1.52
N LEU A 107 2.92 2.33 -1.36
CA LEU A 107 3.26 3.45 -0.47
C LEU A 107 3.39 3.00 0.99
N LEU A 108 2.52 2.09 1.44
CA LEU A 108 2.51 1.56 2.81
C LEU A 108 2.73 0.05 2.82
N PHE A 109 3.32 -0.45 3.89
CA PHE A 109 3.53 -1.86 4.18
C PHE A 109 2.65 -2.31 5.36
N PRO A 110 1.91 -3.43 5.26
CA PRO A 110 1.08 -3.95 6.35
C PRO A 110 1.93 -4.51 7.50
N SER A 111 1.57 -4.21 8.73
CA SER A 111 2.08 -4.95 9.89
C SER A 111 1.40 -6.31 10.00
N TYR A 112 2.16 -7.33 10.41
CA TYR A 112 1.62 -8.69 10.57
C TYR A 112 1.23 -9.03 12.00
N ASP A 113 1.55 -8.19 12.96
CA ASP A 113 1.23 -8.35 14.37
C ASP A 113 0.25 -7.28 14.90
N GLU A 114 -0.35 -6.50 13.98
CA GLU A 114 -1.39 -5.53 14.26
C GLU A 114 -2.52 -5.64 13.23
N PRO A 115 -3.78 -5.68 13.64
CA PRO A 115 -4.89 -5.73 12.71
C PRO A 115 -5.00 -4.41 11.93
N ALA A 116 -5.04 -4.50 10.60
CA ALA A 116 -5.27 -3.37 9.68
C ALA A 116 -4.41 -2.12 9.98
N SER A 117 -3.17 -2.34 10.36
CA SER A 117 -2.16 -1.31 10.58
C SER A 117 -1.08 -1.38 9.50
N TYR A 118 -0.65 -0.21 9.02
CA TYR A 118 0.25 -0.06 7.87
C TYR A 118 1.29 1.00 8.17
N TYR A 119 2.52 0.76 7.76
CA TYR A 119 3.66 1.66 7.99
C TYR A 119 4.27 2.11 6.67
N GLY A 120 4.94 3.25 6.69
CA GLY A 120 5.54 3.81 5.49
C GLY A 120 6.61 2.91 4.87
N LEU A 121 6.45 2.59 3.58
CA LEU A 121 7.45 1.90 2.75
C LEU A 121 7.99 2.88 1.70
N VAL A 122 7.34 2.99 0.53
CA VAL A 122 7.70 4.00 -0.47
C VAL A 122 7.36 5.41 0.03
N ALA A 123 6.26 5.56 0.78
CA ALA A 123 6.02 6.78 1.55
C ALA A 123 6.80 6.74 2.87
N GLU A 124 7.42 7.85 3.27
CA GLU A 124 7.98 8.00 4.62
C GLU A 124 6.93 8.47 5.62
N SER A 125 5.92 9.21 5.15
CA SER A 125 4.84 9.74 5.98
C SER A 125 3.58 10.02 5.18
N LEU A 126 2.48 10.24 5.90
CA LEU A 126 1.21 10.65 5.31
C LEU A 126 0.57 11.78 6.11
N GLU A 127 -0.27 12.56 5.41
CA GLU A 127 -1.03 13.68 5.97
C GLU A 127 -2.51 13.51 5.57
N TYR A 128 -3.43 13.64 6.52
CA TYR A 128 -4.86 13.57 6.25
C TYR A 128 -5.66 14.36 7.29
N PRO A 129 -6.85 14.89 6.94
CA PRO A 129 -7.74 15.55 7.89
C PRO A 129 -8.47 14.54 8.77
N GLU A 130 -9.00 14.96 9.91
CA GLU A 130 -9.77 14.08 10.80
C GLU A 130 -10.96 13.42 10.11
N ASN A 131 -11.61 14.09 9.17
CA ASN A 131 -12.72 13.56 8.38
C ASN A 131 -12.28 12.59 7.26
N GLN A 132 -10.96 12.47 7.01
CA GLN A 132 -10.37 11.63 5.98
C GLN A 132 -10.94 11.86 4.57
N ASP A 133 -11.23 13.11 4.19
CA ASP A 133 -11.72 13.43 2.83
C ASP A 133 -10.63 13.30 1.76
N TRP A 134 -9.39 13.30 2.19
CA TRP A 134 -8.22 13.11 1.34
C TRP A 134 -7.04 12.58 2.15
N VAL A 135 -6.04 12.05 1.45
CA VAL A 135 -4.73 11.72 2.02
C VAL A 135 -3.62 12.20 1.10
N ILE A 136 -2.54 12.71 1.66
CA ILE A 136 -1.29 13.00 0.98
C ILE A 136 -0.24 12.03 1.49
N PHE A 137 0.50 11.41 0.59
CA PHE A 137 1.69 10.64 0.92
C PHE A 137 2.94 11.42 0.51
N ASN A 138 3.88 11.52 1.43
CA ASN A 138 5.21 12.07 1.18
C ASN A 138 6.14 10.89 0.90
N MET A 139 6.61 10.78 -0.33
CA MET A 139 7.41 9.65 -0.81
C MET A 139 8.88 9.85 -0.47
N ARG A 140 9.60 8.76 -0.27
CA ARG A 140 11.05 8.75 -0.09
C ARG A 140 11.73 9.12 -1.41
N PRO A 141 12.61 10.15 -1.42
CA PRO A 141 13.31 10.55 -2.64
C PRO A 141 14.28 9.49 -3.19
N GLU A 142 14.75 8.57 -2.32
CA GLU A 142 15.63 7.46 -2.68
C GLU A 142 14.90 6.27 -3.30
N ALA A 143 13.56 6.25 -3.27
CA ALA A 143 12.78 5.16 -3.86
C ALA A 143 13.01 5.06 -5.37
N LYS A 144 13.34 3.86 -5.85
CA LYS A 144 13.62 3.60 -7.26
C LYS A 144 13.17 2.21 -7.68
N PHE A 145 12.94 2.06 -8.96
CA PHE A 145 12.69 0.76 -9.57
C PHE A 145 13.96 -0.08 -9.67
N SER A 146 13.80 -1.37 -9.95
CA SER A 146 14.89 -2.34 -10.01
C SER A 146 15.90 -2.09 -11.15
N ASP A 147 15.53 -1.28 -12.13
CA ASP A 147 16.44 -0.81 -13.20
C ASP A 147 17.20 0.48 -12.81
N GLY A 148 17.02 0.98 -11.59
CA GLY A 148 17.65 2.19 -11.07
C GLY A 148 16.91 3.48 -11.39
N THR A 149 15.82 3.45 -12.15
CA THR A 149 15.03 4.67 -12.44
C THR A 149 14.34 5.18 -11.18
N PRO A 150 14.33 6.50 -10.90
CA PRO A 150 13.64 7.07 -9.75
C PRO A 150 12.13 6.80 -9.79
N MET A 151 11.55 6.52 -8.62
CA MET A 151 10.12 6.42 -8.46
C MET A 151 9.54 7.77 -8.05
N THR A 152 8.48 8.20 -8.73
CA THR A 152 7.88 9.52 -8.52
C THR A 152 6.39 9.45 -8.25
N ALA A 153 5.82 10.57 -7.81
CA ALA A 153 4.37 10.70 -7.64
C ALA A 153 3.59 10.51 -8.96
N ASP A 154 4.22 10.79 -10.11
CA ASP A 154 3.61 10.53 -11.41
C ASP A 154 3.44 9.02 -11.68
N ASP A 155 4.37 8.17 -11.20
CA ASP A 155 4.22 6.71 -11.28
C ASP A 155 3.06 6.22 -10.41
N VAL A 156 2.86 6.82 -9.24
CA VAL A 156 1.74 6.49 -8.35
C VAL A 156 0.40 6.88 -8.98
N VAL A 157 0.30 8.09 -9.52
CA VAL A 157 -0.91 8.56 -10.24
C VAL A 157 -1.17 7.71 -11.49
N PHE A 158 -0.13 7.41 -12.25
CA PHE A 158 -0.20 6.51 -13.40
C PHE A 158 -0.72 5.13 -12.99
N SER A 159 -0.19 4.54 -11.92
CA SER A 159 -0.59 3.23 -11.41
C SER A 159 -2.06 3.18 -11.02
N HIS A 160 -2.53 4.21 -10.32
CA HIS A 160 -3.95 4.34 -9.98
C HIS A 160 -4.82 4.36 -11.24
N ASN A 161 -4.51 5.21 -12.21
CA ASN A 161 -5.27 5.30 -13.46
C ASN A 161 -5.18 4.03 -14.30
N LEU A 162 -4.01 3.41 -14.40
CA LEU A 162 -3.81 2.16 -15.13
C LEU A 162 -4.68 1.02 -14.58
N LEU A 163 -4.77 0.91 -13.25
CA LEU A 163 -5.65 -0.07 -12.60
C LEU A 163 -7.14 0.23 -12.83
N LEU A 164 -7.53 1.49 -12.93
CA LEU A 164 -8.89 1.87 -13.27
C LEU A 164 -9.23 1.59 -14.74
N ASP A 165 -8.27 1.73 -15.64
CA ASP A 165 -8.51 1.61 -17.08
C ASP A 165 -8.29 0.19 -17.60
N GLN A 166 -7.34 -0.55 -17.05
CA GLN A 166 -6.95 -1.86 -17.53
C GLN A 166 -7.04 -2.98 -16.49
N GLY A 167 -7.30 -2.66 -15.23
CA GLY A 167 -7.47 -3.62 -14.15
C GLY A 167 -8.79 -4.38 -14.23
N LEU A 168 -9.08 -5.15 -13.19
CA LEU A 168 -10.36 -5.88 -13.11
C LEU A 168 -11.53 -4.90 -13.07
N GLN A 169 -12.52 -5.08 -13.95
CA GLN A 169 -13.66 -4.19 -14.09
C GLN A 169 -14.39 -3.95 -12.74
N SER A 170 -14.64 -5.01 -11.97
CA SER A 170 -15.30 -4.89 -10.66
C SER A 170 -14.51 -4.06 -9.66
N TYR A 171 -13.19 -4.15 -9.69
CA TYR A 171 -12.29 -3.31 -8.89
C TYR A 171 -12.35 -1.86 -9.37
N ALA A 172 -12.18 -1.63 -10.67
CA ALA A 172 -12.19 -0.31 -11.27
C ALA A 172 -13.50 0.46 -11.00
N GLU A 173 -14.65 -0.20 -11.15
CA GLU A 173 -15.96 0.39 -10.86
C GLU A 173 -16.13 0.79 -9.37
N ALA A 174 -15.68 -0.08 -8.46
CA ALA A 174 -15.73 0.20 -7.03
C ALA A 174 -14.80 1.35 -6.64
N VAL A 175 -13.58 1.37 -7.18
CA VAL A 175 -12.56 2.37 -6.86
C VAL A 175 -12.91 3.73 -7.45
N ARG A 176 -13.38 3.83 -8.70
CA ARG A 176 -13.81 5.12 -9.30
C ARG A 176 -14.88 5.84 -8.48
N LYS A 177 -15.79 5.07 -7.89
CA LYS A 177 -16.86 5.64 -7.03
C LYS A 177 -16.33 6.15 -5.69
N ARG A 178 -15.26 5.58 -5.18
CA ARG A 178 -14.73 5.87 -3.85
C ARG A 178 -13.53 6.81 -3.87
N ILE A 179 -12.67 6.67 -4.88
CA ILE A 179 -11.40 7.38 -5.03
C ILE A 179 -11.35 7.99 -6.44
N PRO A 180 -12.08 9.10 -6.64
CA PRO A 180 -12.29 9.67 -7.98
C PRO A 180 -11.04 10.33 -8.57
N LYS A 181 -10.05 10.69 -7.74
CA LYS A 181 -8.88 11.45 -8.21
C LYS A 181 -7.63 11.12 -7.41
N ALA A 182 -6.52 10.93 -8.12
CA ALA A 182 -5.15 11.01 -7.62
C ALA A 182 -4.42 12.18 -8.31
N GLU A 183 -3.53 12.87 -7.61
CA GLU A 183 -2.84 14.05 -8.10
C GLU A 183 -1.41 14.13 -7.57
N ALA A 184 -0.42 14.31 -8.45
CA ALA A 184 0.94 14.60 -8.06
C ALA A 184 1.06 16.08 -7.66
N LEU A 185 1.46 16.35 -6.42
CA LEU A 185 1.69 17.71 -5.90
C LEU A 185 3.16 18.13 -6.03
N GLY A 186 3.99 17.27 -6.58
CA GLY A 186 5.42 17.43 -6.79
C GLY A 186 6.05 16.05 -7.01
N PRO A 187 7.37 15.95 -7.23
CA PRO A 187 8.03 14.70 -7.59
C PRO A 187 7.83 13.57 -6.56
N HIS A 188 7.74 13.92 -5.27
CA HIS A 188 7.67 12.96 -4.17
C HIS A 188 6.46 13.21 -3.25
N ARG A 189 5.38 13.78 -3.80
CA ARG A 189 4.19 14.07 -3.01
C ARG A 189 2.93 13.80 -3.83
N VAL A 190 2.10 12.86 -3.39
CA VAL A 190 0.87 12.45 -4.10
C VAL A 190 -0.33 12.58 -3.19
N LYS A 191 -1.42 13.10 -3.73
CA LYS A 191 -2.70 13.27 -3.04
C LYS A 191 -3.80 12.42 -3.68
N PHE A 192 -4.56 11.73 -2.83
CA PHE A 192 -5.77 11.02 -3.20
C PHE A 192 -6.99 11.73 -2.59
N TYR A 193 -8.04 11.85 -3.38
CA TYR A 193 -9.31 12.44 -2.96
C TYR A 193 -10.35 11.34 -2.84
N PHE A 194 -11.13 11.40 -1.78
CA PHE A 194 -12.20 10.45 -1.51
C PHE A 194 -13.56 11.08 -1.81
N ALA A 195 -14.47 10.28 -2.35
CA ALA A 195 -15.81 10.75 -2.68
C ALA A 195 -16.58 11.15 -1.40
N PRO A 196 -17.45 12.16 -1.44
CA PRO A 196 -18.33 12.47 -0.31
C PRO A 196 -19.29 11.33 -0.01
N ASP A 197 -19.87 11.32 1.17
CA ASP A 197 -20.98 10.43 1.59
C ASP A 197 -20.70 8.92 1.50
N ILE A 198 -19.44 8.52 1.60
CA ILE A 198 -19.01 7.12 1.67
C ILE A 198 -18.25 6.84 2.97
N SER A 199 -18.20 5.56 3.36
CA SER A 199 -17.38 5.13 4.48
C SER A 199 -15.90 5.43 4.21
N ARG A 200 -15.22 6.10 5.16
CA ARG A 200 -13.79 6.40 5.11
C ARG A 200 -12.92 5.22 5.49
N ARG A 201 -13.54 4.20 6.13
CA ARG A 201 -12.81 3.00 6.54
C ARG A 201 -12.09 2.37 5.37
N SER A 202 -10.87 2.01 5.56
CA SER A 202 -9.97 1.36 4.60
C SER A 202 -9.63 2.14 3.31
N LEU A 203 -10.02 3.41 3.17
CA LEU A 203 -9.65 4.16 1.96
C LEU A 203 -8.16 4.51 1.92
N ILE A 204 -7.60 4.94 3.05
CA ILE A 204 -6.18 5.28 3.18
C ILE A 204 -5.33 4.02 3.01
N SER A 205 -5.68 2.92 3.67
CA SER A 205 -4.98 1.65 3.52
C SER A 205 -5.09 1.08 2.09
N GLN A 206 -6.26 1.24 1.44
CA GLN A 206 -6.46 0.82 0.06
C GLN A 206 -5.52 1.55 -0.91
N VAL A 207 -5.45 2.88 -0.87
CA VAL A 207 -4.54 3.62 -1.76
C VAL A 207 -3.08 3.44 -1.36
N GLY A 208 -2.80 3.32 -0.05
CA GLY A 208 -1.47 3.05 0.48
C GLY A 208 -0.92 1.69 0.09
N GLY A 209 -1.78 0.67 -0.07
CA GLY A 209 -1.43 -0.69 -0.50
C GLY A 209 -1.52 -0.94 -2.01
N THR A 210 -1.81 0.08 -2.81
CA THR A 210 -1.87 -0.06 -4.27
C THR A 210 -0.47 -0.24 -4.85
N PRO A 211 -0.23 -1.26 -5.72
CA PRO A 211 1.07 -1.47 -6.34
C PRO A 211 1.46 -0.30 -7.23
N ILE A 212 2.74 0.06 -7.21
CA ILE A 212 3.30 1.15 -8.00
C ILE A 212 4.01 0.57 -9.23
N PHE A 213 3.61 1.04 -10.41
CA PHE A 213 4.14 0.62 -11.69
C PHE A 213 5.02 1.71 -12.30
N SER A 214 6.10 1.33 -12.97
CA SER A 214 6.92 2.25 -13.75
C SER A 214 6.15 2.75 -14.97
N LYS A 215 5.75 4.01 -14.97
CA LYS A 215 5.10 4.68 -16.08
C LYS A 215 5.93 4.57 -17.36
N ALA A 216 7.22 4.85 -17.26
CA ALA A 216 8.15 4.78 -18.39
C ALA A 216 8.21 3.39 -19.02
N TRP A 217 8.18 2.32 -18.21
CA TRP A 217 8.19 0.96 -18.72
C TRP A 217 6.91 0.63 -19.49
N PHE A 218 5.73 0.99 -18.98
CA PHE A 218 4.45 0.75 -19.65
C PHE A 218 4.32 1.58 -20.93
N GLU A 219 4.71 2.85 -20.92
CA GLU A 219 4.62 3.76 -22.07
C GLU A 219 5.63 3.43 -23.18
N ALA A 220 6.72 2.73 -22.89
CA ALA A 220 7.70 2.32 -23.90
C ALA A 220 7.16 1.26 -24.90
N ASP A 221 6.15 0.49 -24.50
CA ASP A 221 5.51 -0.51 -25.37
C ASP A 221 4.03 -0.72 -24.95
N PRO A 222 3.17 0.26 -25.21
CA PRO A 222 1.80 0.27 -24.71
C PRO A 222 0.91 -0.82 -25.33
N GLU A 223 1.32 -1.43 -26.41
CA GLU A 223 0.56 -2.52 -27.06
C GLU A 223 0.77 -3.86 -26.36
N ASN A 224 1.98 -4.13 -25.86
CA ASN A 224 2.37 -5.41 -25.26
C ASN A 224 2.50 -5.32 -23.73
N ARG A 225 2.79 -4.14 -23.18
CA ARG A 225 2.95 -3.91 -21.73
C ARG A 225 1.64 -3.39 -21.12
N THR A 226 0.67 -4.30 -20.98
CA THR A 226 -0.68 -3.97 -20.45
C THR A 226 -0.98 -4.78 -19.20
N LEU A 227 -1.95 -4.34 -18.36
CA LEU A 227 -2.42 -5.11 -17.20
C LEU A 227 -3.49 -6.15 -17.56
N ASN A 228 -4.18 -6.00 -18.67
CA ASN A 228 -5.35 -6.82 -19.02
C ASN A 228 -5.04 -8.04 -19.89
N LYS A 229 -3.77 -8.26 -20.26
CA LYS A 229 -3.34 -9.39 -21.07
C LYS A 229 -2.24 -10.20 -20.38
N PRO A 230 -2.19 -11.53 -20.56
CA PRO A 230 -1.07 -12.34 -20.11
C PRO A 230 0.20 -11.95 -20.88
N ARG A 231 1.35 -12.03 -20.21
CA ARG A 231 2.67 -11.84 -20.83
C ARG A 231 3.73 -12.62 -20.08
N MET A 232 4.74 -13.10 -20.79
CA MET A 232 5.92 -13.75 -20.20
C MET A 232 7.09 -12.79 -19.98
N VAL A 233 6.99 -11.54 -20.43
CA VAL A 233 7.94 -10.48 -20.13
C VAL A 233 7.64 -9.95 -18.72
N PRO A 234 8.57 -10.04 -17.76
CA PRO A 234 8.37 -9.51 -16.43
C PRO A 234 8.25 -7.98 -16.49
N GLY A 235 7.44 -7.41 -15.60
CA GLY A 235 7.42 -5.96 -15.40
C GLY A 235 8.61 -5.52 -14.57
N ILE A 236 8.98 -4.23 -14.67
CA ILE A 236 9.92 -3.61 -13.75
C ILE A 236 9.17 -3.26 -12.47
N GLY A 237 9.62 -3.81 -11.36
CA GLY A 237 9.13 -3.52 -10.02
C GLY A 237 10.18 -2.78 -9.21
N SER A 238 9.95 -2.63 -7.92
CA SER A 238 10.84 -1.94 -6.98
C SER A 238 11.25 -2.79 -5.79
N ALA A 239 10.71 -4.00 -5.70
CA ALA A 239 10.84 -4.90 -4.55
C ALA A 239 12.26 -5.51 -4.43
N PRO A 240 12.59 -6.06 -3.23
CA PRO A 240 13.92 -6.61 -2.95
C PRO A 240 14.28 -7.83 -3.79
N TYR A 241 13.29 -8.54 -4.35
CA TYR A 241 13.53 -9.67 -5.23
C TYR A 241 13.10 -9.34 -6.65
N VAL A 242 14.00 -9.58 -7.59
CA VAL A 242 13.76 -9.40 -9.02
C VAL A 242 13.66 -10.74 -9.71
N TYR A 243 12.86 -10.79 -10.76
CA TYR A 243 12.77 -11.95 -11.61
C TYR A 243 14.14 -12.24 -12.27
N ASP A 244 14.54 -13.52 -12.25
CA ASP A 244 15.78 -13.98 -12.85
C ASP A 244 15.50 -14.89 -14.07
N GLU A 245 14.96 -16.07 -13.83
CA GLU A 245 14.66 -17.02 -14.90
C GLU A 245 13.40 -17.86 -14.65
N HIS A 246 12.91 -18.51 -15.69
CA HIS A 246 11.85 -19.52 -15.58
C HIS A 246 12.05 -20.66 -16.58
N ASP A 247 11.54 -21.82 -16.18
CA ASP A 247 11.24 -22.95 -17.05
C ASP A 247 9.73 -23.18 -16.97
N VAL A 248 9.02 -22.91 -18.06
CA VAL A 248 7.55 -22.94 -18.10
C VAL A 248 7.04 -24.30 -17.60
N ASN A 249 6.03 -24.28 -16.75
CA ASN A 249 5.44 -25.45 -16.08
C ASN A 249 6.37 -26.17 -15.10
N ARG A 250 7.57 -25.66 -14.83
CA ARG A 250 8.52 -26.32 -13.96
C ARG A 250 9.00 -25.45 -12.83
N ARG A 251 9.56 -24.27 -13.09
CA ARG A 251 10.09 -23.42 -12.05
C ARG A 251 10.13 -21.94 -12.39
N ILE A 252 10.18 -21.12 -11.36
CA ILE A 252 10.51 -19.70 -11.44
C ILE A 252 11.58 -19.41 -10.38
N ILE A 253 12.55 -18.58 -10.75
CA ILE A 253 13.62 -18.12 -9.86
C ILE A 253 13.59 -16.61 -9.74
N TYR A 254 13.70 -16.13 -8.52
CA TYR A 254 13.91 -14.73 -8.17
C TYR A 254 15.23 -14.59 -7.43
N LYS A 255 15.97 -13.52 -7.73
CA LYS A 255 17.22 -13.16 -7.03
C LYS A 255 17.03 -11.90 -6.22
N ARG A 256 17.70 -11.85 -5.07
CA ARG A 256 17.75 -10.63 -4.29
C ARG A 256 18.50 -9.55 -5.08
N ASN A 257 17.89 -8.37 -5.18
CA ASN A 257 18.51 -7.22 -5.79
C ASN A 257 19.59 -6.63 -4.84
N PRO A 258 20.88 -6.67 -5.19
CA PRO A 258 21.91 -6.10 -4.33
C PRO A 258 21.82 -4.58 -4.19
N ASP A 259 21.18 -3.92 -5.17
CA ASP A 259 20.99 -2.47 -5.21
C ASP A 259 19.60 -2.04 -4.75
N TYR A 260 18.93 -2.90 -3.97
CA TYR A 260 17.59 -2.60 -3.46
C TYR A 260 17.60 -1.33 -2.61
N TRP A 261 16.82 -0.34 -3.02
CA TRP A 261 16.77 0.99 -2.41
C TRP A 261 16.30 1.00 -0.95
N GLY A 262 15.42 0.06 -0.58
CA GLY A 262 14.68 0.06 0.68
C GLY A 262 15.23 -0.90 1.75
N ASP A 263 16.44 -1.46 1.62
CA ASP A 263 16.96 -2.46 2.57
C ASP A 263 17.15 -1.88 4.00
N HIS A 264 17.39 -0.57 4.10
CA HIS A 264 17.54 0.16 5.36
C HIS A 264 16.22 0.68 5.95
N VAL A 265 15.12 0.60 5.21
CA VAL A 265 13.83 1.08 5.70
C VAL A 265 13.35 0.15 6.82
N ASN A 266 12.89 0.73 7.93
CA ASN A 266 12.54 0.02 9.16
C ASN A 266 11.57 -1.16 8.94
N VAL A 267 10.61 -1.06 8.02
CA VAL A 267 9.69 -2.15 7.66
C VAL A 267 10.38 -3.32 6.93
N ASN A 268 11.61 -3.15 6.45
CA ASN A 268 12.38 -4.16 5.73
C ASN A 268 13.55 -4.75 6.54
N VAL A 269 13.95 -4.09 7.62
CA VAL A 269 15.05 -4.58 8.49
C VAL A 269 14.72 -5.99 9.01
N GLY A 270 15.69 -6.92 8.92
CA GLY A 270 15.52 -8.31 9.33
C GLY A 270 14.74 -9.18 8.35
N ARG A 271 14.40 -8.67 7.18
CA ARG A 271 13.65 -9.36 6.11
C ARG A 271 14.51 -9.52 4.85
N ASN A 272 13.97 -10.21 3.84
CA ASN A 272 14.62 -10.38 2.53
C ASN A 272 16.03 -11.00 2.64
N ASN A 273 16.15 -12.07 3.43
CA ASN A 273 17.44 -12.60 3.84
C ASN A 273 18.08 -13.58 2.84
N TYR A 274 17.27 -14.24 2.01
CA TYR A 274 17.78 -15.20 1.03
C TYR A 274 18.32 -14.50 -0.23
N ASP A 275 19.38 -15.07 -0.84
CA ASP A 275 19.89 -14.58 -2.13
C ASP A 275 19.00 -15.02 -3.29
N THR A 276 18.40 -16.21 -3.15
CA THR A 276 17.57 -16.81 -4.19
C THR A 276 16.25 -17.34 -3.60
N ILE A 277 15.16 -17.11 -4.30
CA ILE A 277 13.88 -17.77 -4.06
C ILE A 277 13.56 -18.59 -5.30
N ARG A 278 13.49 -19.92 -5.13
CA ARG A 278 13.17 -20.88 -6.18
C ARG A 278 11.83 -21.54 -5.92
N ILE A 279 10.96 -21.53 -6.93
CA ILE A 279 9.62 -22.09 -6.83
C ILE A 279 9.50 -23.20 -7.86
N GLU A 280 9.29 -24.44 -7.40
CA GLU A 280 9.13 -25.63 -8.23
C GLU A 280 7.64 -25.95 -8.39
N TYR A 281 7.22 -26.21 -9.63
CA TYR A 281 5.83 -26.50 -9.95
C TYR A 281 5.57 -28.00 -10.03
N PHE A 282 4.53 -28.45 -9.36
CA PHE A 282 4.08 -29.84 -9.34
C PHE A 282 2.62 -29.93 -9.77
N SER A 283 2.26 -31.03 -10.43
CA SER A 283 0.88 -31.29 -10.88
C SER A 283 -0.10 -31.35 -9.70
N ASP A 284 0.34 -31.92 -8.58
CA ASP A 284 -0.47 -32.13 -7.40
C ASP A 284 0.36 -32.18 -6.10
N SER A 285 -0.34 -32.19 -4.99
CA SER A 285 0.28 -32.17 -3.65
C SER A 285 1.00 -33.47 -3.28
N ILE A 286 0.69 -34.61 -3.91
CA ILE A 286 1.34 -35.90 -3.66
C ILE A 286 2.74 -35.88 -4.28
N ALA A 287 2.83 -35.46 -5.55
CA ALA A 287 4.10 -35.27 -6.23
C ALA A 287 5.00 -34.28 -5.49
N ALA A 288 4.43 -33.16 -5.04
CA ALA A 288 5.15 -32.17 -4.23
C ALA A 288 5.62 -32.75 -2.88
N MET A 289 4.84 -33.61 -2.22
CA MET A 289 5.27 -34.26 -0.99
C MET A 289 6.45 -35.21 -1.21
N GLU A 290 6.41 -36.04 -2.26
CA GLU A 290 7.52 -36.95 -2.56
C GLU A 290 8.80 -36.20 -2.94
N ALA A 291 8.68 -35.11 -3.69
CA ALA A 291 9.80 -34.21 -4.01
C ALA A 291 10.39 -33.55 -2.74
N PHE A 292 9.54 -33.13 -1.79
CA PHE A 292 9.98 -32.62 -0.49
C PHE A 292 10.75 -33.67 0.31
N LYS A 293 10.24 -34.90 0.38
CA LYS A 293 10.92 -36.02 1.05
C LYS A 293 12.27 -36.35 0.41
N ALA A 294 12.39 -36.13 -0.91
CA ALA A 294 13.63 -36.30 -1.67
C ALA A 294 14.61 -35.12 -1.52
N GLY A 295 14.21 -34.03 -0.85
CA GLY A 295 15.05 -32.86 -0.63
C GLY A 295 15.13 -31.90 -1.85
N GLU A 296 14.18 -31.96 -2.79
CA GLU A 296 14.18 -31.12 -3.97
C GLU A 296 13.90 -29.64 -3.65
N PHE A 297 13.27 -29.34 -2.51
CA PHE A 297 13.04 -27.98 -2.03
C PHE A 297 13.03 -27.91 -0.50
N THR A 298 13.26 -26.73 0.06
CA THR A 298 13.64 -26.55 1.47
C THR A 298 12.47 -26.25 2.41
N LEU A 299 11.36 -25.71 1.90
CA LEU A 299 10.20 -25.31 2.70
C LEU A 299 8.91 -25.93 2.19
N ARG A 300 8.14 -26.52 3.09
CA ARG A 300 6.77 -26.97 2.81
C ARG A 300 5.82 -26.45 3.88
N GLN A 301 4.80 -25.73 3.46
CA GLN A 301 3.65 -25.41 4.28
C GLN A 301 2.60 -26.51 4.12
N GLU A 302 2.22 -27.19 5.22
CA GLU A 302 1.20 -28.24 5.19
C GLU A 302 -0.12 -27.70 5.75
N ASN A 303 -1.13 -27.66 4.91
CA ASN A 303 -2.47 -27.20 5.25
C ASN A 303 -3.48 -28.35 5.41
N ASN A 304 -3.04 -29.59 5.20
CA ASN A 304 -3.89 -30.78 5.30
C ASN A 304 -3.56 -31.54 6.58
N SER A 305 -4.50 -31.56 7.54
CA SER A 305 -4.32 -32.22 8.83
C SER A 305 -4.05 -33.72 8.74
N LYS A 306 -4.63 -34.41 7.74
CA LYS A 306 -4.35 -35.82 7.50
C LYS A 306 -2.90 -36.01 7.05
N SER A 307 -2.44 -35.25 6.07
CA SER A 307 -1.04 -35.29 5.61
C SER A 307 -0.09 -34.94 6.73
N TRP A 308 -0.40 -33.92 7.53
CA TRP A 308 0.38 -33.55 8.70
C TRP A 308 0.54 -34.70 9.70
N ALA A 309 -0.52 -35.47 9.95
CA ALA A 309 -0.53 -36.59 10.90
C ALA A 309 0.15 -37.86 10.35
N THR A 310 0.11 -38.09 9.02
CA THR A 310 0.45 -39.41 8.46
C THR A 310 1.58 -39.45 7.45
N SER A 311 2.04 -38.29 6.96
CA SER A 311 3.03 -38.23 5.86
C SER A 311 4.40 -37.72 6.28
N TYR A 312 4.56 -37.31 7.54
CA TYR A 312 5.79 -36.74 8.09
C TYR A 312 6.50 -37.73 9.00
N ASP A 313 6.88 -38.90 8.45
CA ASP A 313 7.60 -40.01 9.11
C ASP A 313 8.83 -40.50 8.32
N PHE A 314 9.31 -39.67 7.39
CA PHE A 314 10.40 -40.01 6.47
C PHE A 314 11.81 -39.83 7.09
N PRO A 315 12.86 -40.48 6.52
CA PRO A 315 14.19 -40.54 7.12
C PRO A 315 14.81 -39.19 7.48
N ALA A 316 14.72 -38.18 6.60
CA ALA A 316 15.31 -36.85 6.85
C ALA A 316 14.67 -36.13 8.06
N LEU A 317 13.37 -36.32 8.31
CA LEU A 317 12.73 -35.82 9.53
C LEU A 317 13.23 -36.54 10.79
N VAL A 318 13.38 -37.87 10.73
CA VAL A 318 13.90 -38.68 11.84
C VAL A 318 15.36 -38.33 12.12
N ALA A 319 16.15 -38.08 11.11
CA ALA A 319 17.57 -37.63 11.22
C ALA A 319 17.73 -36.20 11.76
N GLY A 320 16.65 -35.37 11.72
CA GLY A 320 16.71 -33.98 12.12
C GLY A 320 17.17 -33.01 11.01
N ASP A 321 17.33 -33.52 9.78
CA ASP A 321 17.64 -32.69 8.60
C ASP A 321 16.43 -31.83 8.18
N VAL A 322 15.21 -32.27 8.55
CA VAL A 322 13.97 -31.53 8.39
C VAL A 322 13.36 -31.28 9.77
N VAL A 323 12.96 -30.06 10.04
CA VAL A 323 12.29 -29.68 11.28
C VAL A 323 10.79 -29.53 11.03
N LYS A 324 9.99 -30.27 11.79
CA LYS A 324 8.54 -30.12 11.82
C LYS A 324 8.16 -29.17 12.94
N GLN A 325 7.61 -27.99 12.56
CA GLN A 325 7.19 -26.98 13.52
C GLN A 325 5.67 -26.87 13.55
N GLU A 326 5.09 -27.02 14.73
CA GLU A 326 3.68 -26.77 14.99
C GLU A 326 3.49 -25.36 15.55
N LEU A 327 2.44 -24.68 15.08
CA LEU A 327 2.03 -23.42 15.66
C LEU A 327 1.37 -23.69 17.00
N LYS A 328 1.90 -23.11 18.07
CA LYS A 328 1.34 -23.28 19.41
C LYS A 328 0.07 -22.45 19.57
N ASP A 329 -0.96 -23.06 20.16
CA ASP A 329 -2.11 -22.43 20.81
C ASP A 329 -2.97 -21.48 19.94
N GLY A 330 -3.25 -21.84 18.68
CA GLY A 330 -4.15 -21.03 17.84
C GLY A 330 -3.67 -19.59 17.61
N SER A 331 -2.43 -19.30 17.99
CA SER A 331 -1.78 -18.08 17.58
C SER A 331 -1.76 -18.04 16.05
N VAL A 332 -2.22 -16.95 15.46
CA VAL A 332 -1.88 -16.62 14.09
C VAL A 332 -0.38 -16.82 13.98
N PRO A 333 0.12 -17.58 12.98
CA PRO A 333 1.55 -17.71 12.81
C PRO A 333 2.10 -16.28 12.81
N ALA A 334 2.98 -16.00 13.76
CA ALA A 334 3.84 -14.84 13.63
C ALA A 334 4.36 -14.98 12.21
N ALA A 335 4.08 -13.99 11.36
CA ALA A 335 4.43 -14.09 9.97
C ALA A 335 5.91 -14.49 9.97
N THR A 336 6.16 -15.71 9.58
CA THR A 336 7.51 -16.19 9.50
C THR A 336 8.13 -15.30 8.45
N GLY A 337 8.90 -14.32 8.92
CA GLY A 337 9.64 -13.45 8.04
C GLY A 337 10.63 -14.31 7.26
N PHE A 338 10.23 -14.61 6.04
CA PHE A 338 11.10 -15.23 5.07
C PHE A 338 12.04 -14.19 4.48
#